data_a90e151ee950b29ae5c18d5a720ffde9
#
_entry.id   a90e151ee950b29ae5c18d5a720ffde9
#
_cell.length_a   1.000
_cell.length_b   1.000
_cell.length_c   1.000
_cell.angle_alpha   90.00
_cell.angle_beta   90.00
_cell.angle_gamma   90.00
#
_symmetry.space_group_name_H-M   'P 1'
#
loop_
_entity.id
_entity.type
_entity.pdbx_description
1 polymer ?
#
loop_
_entity_poly.entity_id
_entity_poly.type
_entity_poly.pdbx_seq_one_letter_code
_entity_poly.pdbx_strand_id
1 'polypeptide(L)'
;MHPERLWQLLNSGLKFGELIRAKDFFWLATRPQQIGIWHLSGRMLSTRYGGLWWKYVPEQQWPQSPKFKETILSRWDEQVGDCRQEIVFIGRHLDIHLINMILDECLLKTEEITNQHLLNDPFPQWS
;
A
#
# COMPACT_ATOMS: atom_id res chain seq x y z
N MET A 1 -1.10 -0.54 -6.58
CA MET A 1 0.30 -0.24 -6.96
C MET A 1 0.91 -1.30 -7.85
N HIS A 2 1.79 -0.88 -8.73
CA HIS A 2 2.54 -1.80 -9.57
C HIS A 2 3.59 -2.51 -8.71
N PRO A 3 3.54 -3.84 -8.55
CA PRO A 3 4.40 -4.53 -7.59
C PRO A 3 5.89 -4.42 -7.92
N GLU A 4 6.27 -4.53 -9.18
CA GLU A 4 7.68 -4.46 -9.56
C GLU A 4 8.25 -3.05 -9.35
N ARG A 5 7.51 -2.02 -9.72
CA ARG A 5 7.98 -0.63 -9.53
C ARG A 5 8.09 -0.28 -8.05
N LEU A 6 7.13 -0.70 -7.23
CA LEU A 6 7.20 -0.48 -5.80
C LEU A 6 8.37 -1.24 -5.17
N TRP A 7 8.56 -2.51 -5.56
CA TRP A 7 9.67 -3.31 -5.06
C TRP A 7 11.03 -2.69 -5.38
N GLN A 8 11.20 -2.22 -6.60
CA GLN A 8 12.44 -1.53 -7.00
C GLN A 8 12.66 -0.26 -6.20
N LEU A 9 11.61 0.52 -5.97
CA LEU A 9 11.69 1.72 -5.16
C LEU A 9 12.12 1.40 -3.73
N LEU A 10 11.50 0.41 -3.10
CA LEU A 10 11.81 0.04 -1.72
C LEU A 10 13.26 -0.45 -1.57
N ASN A 11 13.80 -1.09 -2.59
CA ASN A 11 15.16 -1.59 -2.57
C ASN A 11 16.21 -0.59 -3.09
N SER A 12 15.79 0.62 -3.48
CA SER A 12 16.69 1.66 -3.98
C SER A 12 17.36 2.49 -2.88
N GLY A 13 16.98 2.25 -1.61
CA GLY A 13 17.51 3.01 -0.48
C GLY A 13 16.68 4.22 -0.09
N LEU A 14 15.57 4.49 -0.76
CA LEU A 14 14.60 5.54 -0.44
C LEU A 14 15.26 6.90 -0.13
N LYS A 15 15.92 7.48 -1.13
CA LYS A 15 16.66 8.73 -0.97
C LYS A 15 15.76 9.96 -1.04
N PHE A 16 14.96 10.18 -0.01
CA PHE A 16 14.02 11.32 0.08
C PHE A 16 14.47 12.39 1.10
N GLY A 17 15.72 12.38 1.50
CA GLY A 17 16.25 13.17 2.59
C GLY A 17 16.71 12.26 3.72
N GLU A 18 16.69 12.73 4.97
CA GLU A 18 17.06 11.91 6.13
C GLU A 18 15.86 11.10 6.62
N LEU A 19 15.55 10.01 5.92
CA LEU A 19 14.45 9.13 6.29
C LEU A 19 14.85 8.28 7.50
N ILE A 20 14.10 8.40 8.60
CA ILE A 20 14.33 7.66 9.84
C ILE A 20 13.45 6.42 9.89
N ARG A 21 12.19 6.56 9.52
CA ARG A 21 11.19 5.50 9.57
C ARG A 21 10.13 5.74 8.52
N ALA A 22 9.63 4.67 7.96
CA ALA A 22 8.43 4.70 7.14
C ALA A 22 7.61 3.47 7.46
N LYS A 23 6.30 3.62 7.48
CA LYS A 23 5.41 2.52 7.83
C LYS A 23 4.04 2.75 7.22
N ASP A 24 3.24 1.76 7.30
CA ASP A 24 1.82 1.68 7.05
C ASP A 24 1.52 0.68 5.94
N PHE A 25 0.46 0.86 5.18
CA PHE A 25 -0.01 -0.21 4.32
C PHE A 25 -0.09 0.19 2.86
N PHE A 26 -0.08 -0.83 2.00
CA PHE A 26 -0.15 -0.65 0.57
C PHE A 26 -1.00 -1.75 -0.06
N TRP A 27 -1.41 -1.49 -1.29
CA TRP A 27 -2.28 -2.37 -2.06
C TRP A 27 -1.60 -2.70 -3.39
N LEU A 28 -1.19 -3.97 -3.55
CA LEU A 28 -0.54 -4.44 -4.76
C LEU A 28 -1.57 -4.91 -5.79
N ALA A 29 -1.33 -4.57 -7.05
CA ALA A 29 -2.20 -4.96 -8.15
C ALA A 29 -2.33 -6.47 -8.31
N THR A 30 -1.26 -7.21 -7.98
CA THR A 30 -1.22 -8.66 -8.09
C THR A 30 -1.78 -9.39 -6.86
N ARG A 31 -2.08 -8.66 -5.79
CA ARG A 31 -2.65 -9.20 -4.54
C ARG A 31 -3.83 -8.33 -4.12
N PRO A 32 -4.90 -8.28 -4.95
CA PRO A 32 -5.94 -7.26 -4.80
C PRO A 32 -6.76 -7.39 -3.52
N GLN A 33 -6.82 -8.57 -2.92
CA GLN A 33 -7.60 -8.78 -1.70
C GLN A 33 -6.81 -8.52 -0.43
N GLN A 34 -5.49 -8.47 -0.51
CA GLN A 34 -4.60 -8.47 0.65
C GLN A 34 -4.08 -7.07 0.97
N ILE A 35 -4.05 -6.77 2.27
CA ILE A 35 -3.37 -5.58 2.76
C ILE A 35 -1.90 -5.92 2.92
N GLY A 36 -1.02 -5.17 2.27
CA GLY A 36 0.40 -5.24 2.52
C GLY A 36 0.79 -4.25 3.60
N ILE A 37 1.58 -4.67 4.56
CA ILE A 37 2.14 -3.78 5.58
C ILE A 37 3.64 -3.71 5.35
N TRP A 38 4.19 -2.51 5.33
CA TRP A 38 5.62 -2.33 5.26
C TRP A 38 6.13 -1.50 6.42
N HIS A 39 7.34 -1.79 6.80
CA HIS A 39 7.99 -1.13 7.92
C HIS A 39 9.46 -0.94 7.59
N LEU A 40 9.90 0.30 7.61
CA LEU A 40 11.29 0.66 7.43
C LEU A 40 11.79 1.29 8.73
N SER A 41 12.84 0.74 9.30
CA SER A 41 13.51 1.29 10.48
C SER A 41 15.01 1.28 10.21
N GLY A 42 15.59 2.48 10.08
CA GLY A 42 16.97 2.61 9.63
C GLY A 42 17.13 2.05 8.22
N ARG A 43 17.90 0.96 8.09
CA ARG A 43 18.12 0.29 6.80
C ARG A 43 17.35 -1.03 6.68
N MET A 44 16.54 -1.37 7.70
CA MET A 44 15.81 -2.62 7.70
C MET A 44 14.41 -2.43 7.15
N LEU A 45 14.16 -3.05 6.02
CA LEU A 45 12.84 -3.05 5.39
C LEU A 45 12.19 -4.42 5.60
N SER A 46 10.94 -4.42 6.03
CA SER A 46 10.13 -5.65 6.09
C SER A 46 8.76 -5.42 5.49
N THR A 47 8.21 -6.45 4.88
CA THR A 47 6.85 -6.46 4.38
C THR A 47 6.13 -7.70 4.91
N ARG A 48 4.84 -7.56 5.20
CA ARG A 48 4.06 -8.68 5.73
C ARG A 48 2.59 -8.56 5.36
N TYR A 49 1.88 -9.67 5.55
CA TYR A 49 0.42 -9.72 5.35
C TYR A 49 -0.28 -8.99 6.50
N GLY A 50 -1.18 -8.08 6.13
CA GLY A 50 -1.93 -7.28 7.10
C GLY A 50 -3.41 -7.61 7.19
N GLY A 51 -3.87 -8.64 6.49
CA GLY A 51 -5.28 -9.00 6.46
C GLY A 51 -5.92 -8.76 5.11
N LEU A 52 -7.24 -8.84 5.07
CA LEU A 52 -8.02 -8.56 3.86
C LEU A 52 -8.63 -7.17 3.95
N TRP A 53 -8.72 -6.50 2.83
CA TRP A 53 -9.49 -5.26 2.75
C TRP A 53 -10.97 -5.56 3.05
N TRP A 54 -11.67 -4.63 3.71
CA TRP A 54 -13.09 -4.81 4.05
C TRP A 54 -13.96 -5.04 2.81
N LYS A 55 -13.57 -4.51 1.67
CA LYS A 55 -14.23 -4.77 0.39
C LYS A 55 -14.39 -6.27 0.10
N TYR A 56 -13.41 -7.06 0.51
CA TYR A 56 -13.38 -8.51 0.25
C TYR A 56 -13.85 -9.34 1.43
N VAL A 57 -14.34 -8.70 2.49
CA VAL A 57 -14.94 -9.37 3.65
C VAL A 57 -16.46 -9.20 3.57
N PRO A 58 -17.23 -10.30 3.64
CA PRO A 58 -18.71 -10.19 3.63
C PRO A 58 -19.18 -9.23 4.74
N GLU A 59 -20.13 -8.36 4.42
CA GLU A 59 -20.60 -7.35 5.35
C GLU A 59 -21.12 -7.95 6.65
N GLN A 60 -21.69 -9.18 6.59
CA GLN A 60 -22.16 -9.89 7.75
C GLN A 60 -21.04 -10.23 8.75
N GLN A 61 -19.80 -10.28 8.28
CA GLN A 61 -18.62 -10.57 9.10
C GLN A 61 -17.92 -9.31 9.61
N TRP A 62 -18.42 -8.13 9.22
CA TRP A 62 -17.87 -6.88 9.73
C TRP A 62 -18.21 -6.73 11.21
N PRO A 63 -17.38 -6.01 11.98
CA PRO A 63 -17.70 -5.73 13.39
C PRO A 63 -19.09 -5.11 13.51
N GLN A 64 -19.86 -5.56 14.50
CA GLN A 64 -21.24 -5.13 14.66
C GLN A 64 -21.39 -3.73 15.28
N SER A 65 -20.29 -3.15 15.74
CA SER A 65 -20.31 -1.80 16.29
C SER A 65 -20.66 -0.78 15.20
N PRO A 66 -21.72 0.03 15.37
CA PRO A 66 -22.04 1.07 14.40
C PRO A 66 -20.91 2.05 14.18
N LYS A 67 -20.15 2.37 15.21
CA LYS A 67 -19.02 3.28 15.13
C LYS A 67 -17.89 2.71 14.26
N PHE A 68 -17.62 1.42 14.39
CA PHE A 68 -16.60 0.76 13.59
C PHE A 68 -17.01 0.70 12.12
N LYS A 69 -18.26 0.37 11.86
CA LYS A 69 -18.82 0.34 10.50
C LYS A 69 -18.75 1.73 9.85
N GLU A 70 -19.09 2.76 10.61
CA GLU A 70 -18.96 4.15 10.15
C GLU A 70 -17.53 4.49 9.79
N THR A 71 -16.55 4.04 10.57
CA THR A 71 -15.13 4.25 10.29
C THR A 71 -14.72 3.59 8.98
N ILE A 72 -15.17 2.38 8.72
CA ILE A 72 -14.90 1.69 7.46
C ILE A 72 -15.49 2.47 6.29
N LEU A 73 -16.75 2.88 6.39
CA LEU A 73 -17.46 3.56 5.32
C LEU A 73 -16.97 4.99 5.09
N SER A 74 -16.35 5.62 6.09
CA SER A 74 -15.85 6.99 5.97
C SER A 74 -14.74 7.12 4.92
N ARG A 75 -14.06 6.02 4.59
CA ARG A 75 -12.98 5.98 3.59
C ARG A 75 -13.32 5.09 2.41
N TRP A 76 -14.60 4.88 2.19
CA TRP A 76 -15.07 3.98 1.14
C TRP A 76 -15.17 4.72 -0.19
N ASP A 77 -14.58 4.13 -1.23
CA ASP A 77 -14.69 4.59 -2.60
C ASP A 77 -15.63 3.64 -3.35
N GLU A 78 -16.47 4.18 -4.23
CA GLU A 78 -17.46 3.39 -4.96
C GLU A 78 -16.83 2.31 -5.85
N GLN A 79 -15.61 2.56 -6.35
CA GLN A 79 -14.94 1.64 -7.26
C GLN A 79 -14.05 0.64 -6.54
N VAL A 80 -13.31 1.08 -5.53
CA VAL A 80 -12.28 0.25 -4.90
C VAL A 80 -12.54 -0.05 -3.43
N GLY A 81 -13.65 0.43 -2.87
CA GLY A 81 -13.94 0.23 -1.46
C GLY A 81 -12.93 0.91 -0.56
N ASP A 82 -12.42 0.19 0.42
CA ASP A 82 -11.40 0.70 1.35
C ASP A 82 -9.96 0.46 0.89
N CYS A 83 -9.77 -0.16 -0.26
CA CYS A 83 -8.45 -0.44 -0.79
C CYS A 83 -7.71 0.86 -1.13
N ARG A 84 -6.51 1.02 -0.59
CA ARG A 84 -5.72 2.24 -0.81
C ARG A 84 -4.27 2.06 -0.39
N GLN A 85 -3.45 3.04 -0.76
CA GLN A 85 -2.11 3.19 -0.22
C GLN A 85 -2.17 4.26 0.88
N GLU A 86 -1.53 3.99 1.99
CA GLU A 86 -1.36 4.98 3.04
C GLU A 86 0.00 4.76 3.68
N ILE A 87 0.93 5.68 3.43
CA ILE A 87 2.32 5.52 3.85
C ILE A 87 2.73 6.75 4.64
N VAL A 88 3.25 6.53 5.84
CA VAL A 88 3.73 7.59 6.70
C VAL A 88 5.25 7.58 6.70
N PHE A 89 5.84 8.72 6.36
CA PHE A 89 7.29 8.91 6.37
C PHE A 89 7.66 9.82 7.55
N ILE A 90 8.65 9.39 8.33
CA ILE A 90 9.18 10.15 9.45
C ILE A 90 10.67 10.39 9.21
N GLY A 91 11.08 11.65 9.21
CA GLY A 91 12.47 11.99 8.96
C GLY A 91 12.71 13.48 8.99
N ARG A 92 13.92 13.89 8.59
CA ARG A 92 14.32 15.29 8.54
C ARG A 92 14.58 15.71 7.10
N HIS A 93 14.17 16.93 6.77
CA HIS A 93 14.41 17.51 5.44
C HIS A 93 13.90 16.62 4.32
N LEU A 94 12.74 15.99 4.53
CA LEU A 94 12.12 15.14 3.51
C LEU A 94 11.61 16.00 2.35
N ASP A 95 11.90 15.56 1.14
CA ASP A 95 11.40 16.22 -0.07
C ASP A 95 10.02 15.64 -0.43
N ILE A 96 8.97 16.32 0.01
CA ILE A 96 7.58 15.87 -0.17
C ILE A 96 7.22 15.80 -1.65
N HIS A 97 7.67 16.76 -2.46
CA HIS A 97 7.40 16.75 -3.90
C HIS A 97 8.03 15.54 -4.58
N LEU A 98 9.28 15.24 -4.24
CA LEU A 98 9.97 14.08 -4.79
C LEU A 98 9.29 12.77 -4.37
N ILE A 99 8.91 12.66 -3.09
CA ILE A 99 8.21 11.49 -2.56
C ILE A 99 6.92 11.27 -3.35
N ASN A 100 6.09 12.29 -3.50
CA ASN A 100 4.82 12.18 -4.23
C ASN A 100 5.03 11.80 -5.68
N MET A 101 6.00 12.42 -6.35
CA MET A 101 6.29 12.13 -7.75
C MET A 101 6.72 10.68 -7.96
N ILE A 102 7.61 10.19 -7.11
CA ILE A 102 8.14 8.83 -7.24
C ILE A 102 7.07 7.78 -6.88
N LEU A 103 6.26 8.04 -5.84
CA LEU A 103 5.18 7.13 -5.48
C LEU A 103 4.08 7.09 -6.53
N ASP A 104 3.77 8.23 -7.16
CA ASP A 104 2.79 8.27 -8.24
C ASP A 104 3.23 7.41 -9.42
N GLU A 105 4.53 7.35 -9.71
CA GLU A 105 5.07 6.48 -10.75
C GLU A 105 4.91 4.99 -10.44
N CYS A 106 4.72 4.63 -9.17
CA CYS A 106 4.46 3.25 -8.76
C CYS A 106 3.00 2.85 -8.92
N LEU A 107 2.09 3.79 -9.15
CA LEU A 107 0.68 3.49 -9.40
C LEU A 107 0.50 2.92 -10.80
N LEU A 108 -0.55 2.11 -10.96
CA LEU A 108 -0.88 1.54 -12.26
C LEU A 108 -1.29 2.63 -13.24
N LYS A 109 -0.81 2.51 -14.47
CA LYS A 109 -1.33 3.31 -15.59
C LYS A 109 -2.63 2.68 -16.09
N THR A 110 -3.44 3.48 -16.79
CA THR A 110 -4.76 3.03 -17.26
C THR A 110 -4.66 1.72 -18.06
N GLU A 111 -3.68 1.59 -18.95
CA GLU A 111 -3.47 0.39 -19.74
C GLU A 111 -3.03 -0.82 -18.90
N GLU A 112 -2.45 -0.61 -17.73
CA GLU A 112 -2.01 -1.69 -16.84
C GLU A 112 -3.14 -2.27 -16.00
N ILE A 113 -4.20 -1.51 -15.75
CA ILE A 113 -5.32 -1.95 -14.91
C ILE A 113 -6.02 -3.16 -15.51
N THR A 114 -6.18 -3.19 -16.83
CA THR A 114 -6.84 -4.29 -17.54
C THR A 114 -6.06 -5.60 -17.41
N ASN A 115 -4.73 -5.54 -17.34
CA ASN A 115 -3.85 -6.72 -17.34
C ASN A 115 -3.08 -6.86 -16.02
N GLN A 116 -3.61 -6.31 -14.92
CA GLN A 116 -2.90 -6.28 -13.65
C GLN A 116 -2.50 -7.66 -13.11
N HIS A 117 -3.27 -8.69 -13.45
CA HIS A 117 -2.97 -10.08 -13.02
C HIS A 117 -1.75 -10.68 -13.74
N LEU A 118 -1.31 -10.07 -14.84
CA LEU A 118 -0.14 -10.52 -15.61
C LEU A 118 1.15 -9.82 -15.20
N LEU A 119 1.09 -8.87 -14.27
CA LEU A 119 2.27 -8.14 -13.84
C LEU A 119 3.21 -9.03 -13.02
N ASN A 120 4.51 -8.82 -13.18
CA ASN A 120 5.50 -9.49 -12.37
C ASN A 120 5.43 -9.00 -10.92
N ASP A 121 5.40 -9.94 -9.97
CA ASP A 121 5.34 -9.63 -8.53
C ASP A 121 6.59 -10.19 -7.84
N PRO A 122 7.62 -9.34 -7.61
CA PRO A 122 8.85 -9.79 -6.98
C PRO A 122 8.76 -9.84 -5.45
N PHE A 123 7.65 -9.39 -4.85
CA PHE A 123 7.52 -9.43 -3.41
C PHE A 123 7.54 -10.87 -2.89
N PRO A 124 8.15 -11.11 -1.71
CA PRO A 124 8.09 -12.42 -1.09
C PRO A 124 6.66 -12.80 -0.74
N GLN A 125 6.39 -14.07 -0.61
CA GLN A 125 5.09 -14.54 -0.20
C GLN A 125 4.84 -14.16 1.27
N TRP A 126 3.68 -13.57 1.54
CA TRP A 126 3.34 -13.17 2.91
C TRP A 126 2.69 -14.33 3.66
N SER A 127 3.04 -14.44 4.90
CA SER A 127 2.49 -15.47 5.80
C SER A 127 1.76 -14.85 6.99
#